data_5099af1a901571974a7423ea6a41917d
#
_entry.id   5099af1a901571974a7423ea6a41917d
#
_cell.length_a   1.000
_cell.length_b   1.000
_cell.length_c   1.000
_cell.angle_alpha   90.00
_cell.angle_beta   90.00
_cell.angle_gamma   90.00
#
_symmetry.space_group_name_H-M   'P 1'
#
loop_
_entity.id
_entity.type
_entity.pdbx_description
1 polymer ?
#
loop_
_entity_poly.entity_id
_entity_poly.type
_entity_poly.pdbx_seq_one_letter_code
_entity_poly.pdbx_strand_id
1 'polypeptide(L)'
;AFYKGFHGDSARTIPVGKVSDEALKLIETTRNSFFCGVDALKVGNRIGDVGYAIQSCVEKEGFSVVKRYIGHGVGHELHESPDVPNYGTAGRGTRLCAGMTLAIEPMVNVGTEEVYELADGWTVKTRDSSLSAHYENTVALTSDGVIITTLVDKSW
;
A
#
# COMPACT_ATOMS: atom_id res chain seq x y z
N ALA A 1 12.04 -1.27 -9.51
CA ALA A 1 13.44 -1.11 -9.96
C ALA A 1 14.24 -2.37 -9.61
N PHE A 2 15.23 -2.73 -10.45
CA PHE A 2 16.10 -3.88 -10.19
C PHE A 2 17.56 -3.43 -10.09
N TYR A 3 18.22 -3.74 -8.96
CA TYR A 3 19.60 -3.34 -8.73
C TYR A 3 20.37 -4.40 -7.93
N LYS A 4 21.53 -4.82 -8.44
CA LYS A 4 22.43 -5.81 -7.82
C LYS A 4 21.75 -7.09 -7.35
N GLY A 5 20.78 -7.60 -8.13
CA GLY A 5 20.09 -8.86 -7.84
C GLY A 5 18.85 -8.71 -6.96
N PHE A 6 18.43 -7.49 -6.62
CA PHE A 6 17.24 -7.22 -5.80
C PHE A 6 16.29 -6.26 -6.49
N HIS A 7 15.00 -6.46 -6.23
CA HIS A 7 13.93 -5.56 -6.63
C HIS A 7 13.59 -4.56 -5.53
N GLY A 8 13.15 -3.38 -5.94
CA GLY A 8 12.50 -2.41 -5.08
C GLY A 8 11.31 -1.82 -5.83
N ASP A 9 10.17 -1.72 -5.17
CA ASP A 9 8.93 -1.24 -5.75
C ASP A 9 8.44 0.03 -5.05
N SER A 10 7.84 0.93 -5.83
CA SER A 10 7.28 2.17 -5.29
C SER A 10 6.35 2.84 -6.29
N ALA A 11 5.28 3.43 -5.79
CA ALA A 11 4.34 4.21 -6.58
C ALA A 11 3.85 5.45 -5.85
N ARG A 12 3.51 6.48 -6.62
CA ARG A 12 2.96 7.74 -6.13
C ARG A 12 1.84 8.24 -7.03
N THR A 13 0.78 8.74 -6.42
CA THR A 13 -0.20 9.58 -7.13
C THR A 13 0.15 11.04 -6.89
N ILE A 14 0.37 11.78 -7.96
CA ILE A 14 0.83 13.19 -7.92
C ILE A 14 -0.20 14.06 -8.61
N PRO A 15 -0.65 15.18 -7.96
CA PRO A 15 -1.54 16.13 -8.62
C PRO A 15 -0.77 16.90 -9.69
N VAL A 16 -1.38 17.07 -10.88
CA VAL A 16 -0.82 17.86 -11.98
C VAL A 16 -1.70 19.09 -12.20
N GLY A 17 -1.13 20.27 -11.94
CA GLY A 17 -1.86 21.53 -12.03
C GLY A 17 -2.91 21.68 -10.91
N LYS A 18 -4.03 22.34 -11.21
CA LYS A 18 -5.12 22.54 -10.25
C LYS A 18 -6.05 21.31 -10.25
N VAL A 19 -6.15 20.66 -9.13
CA VAL A 19 -7.07 19.53 -8.90
C VAL A 19 -8.12 19.88 -7.84
N SER A 20 -9.15 19.04 -7.67
CA SER A 20 -10.17 19.24 -6.64
C SER A 20 -9.65 18.97 -5.23
N ASP A 21 -10.29 19.56 -4.22
CA ASP A 21 -9.98 19.29 -2.80
C ASP A 21 -10.20 17.81 -2.44
N GLU A 22 -11.20 17.17 -3.05
CA GLU A 22 -11.44 15.73 -2.90
C GLU A 22 -10.26 14.90 -3.42
N ALA A 23 -9.69 15.26 -4.58
CA ALA A 23 -8.51 14.58 -5.11
C ALA A 23 -7.29 14.75 -4.20
N LEU A 24 -7.06 15.95 -3.66
CA LEU A 24 -5.99 16.20 -2.68
C LEU A 24 -6.20 15.39 -1.41
N LYS A 25 -7.43 15.38 -0.87
CA LYS A 25 -7.78 14.59 0.31
C LYS A 25 -7.55 13.09 0.06
N LEU A 26 -7.95 12.58 -1.11
CA LEU A 26 -7.73 11.18 -1.49
C LEU A 26 -6.23 10.83 -1.51
N ILE A 27 -5.41 11.64 -2.18
CA ILE A 27 -3.95 11.43 -2.28
C ILE A 27 -3.32 11.42 -0.87
N GLU A 28 -3.67 12.40 -0.04
CA GLU A 28 -3.15 12.50 1.32
C GLU A 28 -3.59 11.33 2.20
N THR A 29 -4.87 10.94 2.13
CA THR A 29 -5.39 9.78 2.88
C THR A 29 -4.69 8.49 2.45
N THR A 30 -4.50 8.29 1.15
CA THR A 30 -3.80 7.11 0.61
C THR A 30 -2.36 7.05 1.12
N ARG A 31 -1.65 8.17 1.06
CA ARG A 31 -0.30 8.29 1.63
C ARG A 31 -0.29 8.00 3.15
N ASN A 32 -1.19 8.62 3.90
CA ASN A 32 -1.25 8.46 5.36
C ASN A 32 -1.60 7.02 5.76
N SER A 33 -2.45 6.33 5.00
CA SER A 33 -2.80 4.93 5.24
C SER A 33 -1.58 4.00 5.12
N PHE A 34 -0.65 4.28 4.21
CA PHE A 34 0.63 3.57 4.15
C PHE A 34 1.39 3.70 5.47
N PHE A 35 1.50 4.91 6.04
CA PHE A 35 2.20 5.10 7.31
C PHE A 35 1.47 4.46 8.48
N CYS A 36 0.13 4.43 8.48
CA CYS A 36 -0.64 3.64 9.46
C CYS A 36 -0.26 2.16 9.39
N GLY A 37 -0.07 1.61 8.19
CA GLY A 37 0.41 0.24 7.99
C GLY A 37 1.84 0.04 8.50
N VAL A 38 2.74 0.97 8.21
CA VAL A 38 4.13 0.94 8.69
C VAL A 38 4.21 0.97 10.22
N ASP A 39 3.37 1.75 10.89
CA ASP A 39 3.31 1.81 12.36
C ASP A 39 2.88 0.47 13.00
N ALA A 40 2.09 -0.32 12.27
CA ALA A 40 1.67 -1.66 12.67
C ALA A 40 2.70 -2.75 12.29
N LEU A 41 3.68 -2.43 11.42
CA LEU A 41 4.70 -3.36 10.95
C LEU A 41 5.79 -3.56 12.02
N LYS A 42 5.53 -4.45 12.98
CA LYS A 42 6.41 -4.74 14.11
C LYS A 42 6.71 -6.22 14.18
N VAL A 43 7.94 -6.58 14.57
CA VAL A 43 8.31 -7.98 14.82
C VAL A 43 7.34 -8.59 15.84
N GLY A 44 6.77 -9.73 15.49
CA GLY A 44 5.78 -10.45 16.32
C GLY A 44 4.33 -10.15 15.99
N ASN A 45 4.00 -8.99 15.42
CA ASN A 45 2.70 -8.71 14.84
C ASN A 45 2.43 -9.62 13.63
N ARG A 46 1.28 -9.47 13.00
CA ARG A 46 0.87 -10.25 11.83
C ARG A 46 0.51 -9.33 10.66
N ILE A 47 0.53 -9.86 9.45
CA ILE A 47 0.13 -9.13 8.23
C ILE A 47 -1.26 -8.51 8.37
N GLY A 48 -2.21 -9.22 9.02
CA GLY A 48 -3.54 -8.70 9.28
C GLY A 48 -3.59 -7.46 10.17
N ASP A 49 -2.58 -7.23 11.00
CA ASP A 49 -2.47 -5.99 11.80
C ASP A 49 -2.14 -4.80 10.91
N VAL A 50 -1.27 -5.01 9.90
CA VAL A 50 -0.92 -4.00 8.90
C VAL A 50 -2.14 -3.66 8.04
N GLY A 51 -2.79 -4.67 7.46
CA GLY A 51 -3.99 -4.46 6.64
C GLY A 51 -5.14 -3.80 7.41
N TYR A 52 -5.37 -4.20 8.66
CA TYR A 52 -6.38 -3.57 9.53
C TYR A 52 -6.08 -2.09 9.79
N ALA A 53 -4.82 -1.74 10.04
CA ALA A 53 -4.41 -0.35 10.28
C ALA A 53 -4.61 0.52 9.03
N ILE A 54 -4.23 0.01 7.85
CA ILE A 54 -4.44 0.68 6.56
C ILE A 54 -5.93 0.91 6.33
N GLN A 55 -6.73 -0.15 6.38
CA GLN A 55 -8.17 -0.11 6.14
C GLN A 55 -8.88 0.87 7.09
N SER A 56 -8.58 0.80 8.39
CA SER A 56 -9.18 1.68 9.39
C SER A 56 -8.86 3.15 9.14
N CYS A 57 -7.63 3.44 8.69
CA CYS A 57 -7.20 4.80 8.34
C CYS A 57 -8.01 5.34 7.14
N VAL A 58 -8.19 4.54 6.10
CA VAL A 58 -8.91 4.90 4.87
C VAL A 58 -10.40 5.08 5.12
N GLU A 59 -11.04 4.10 5.79
CA GLU A 59 -12.49 4.10 6.04
C GLU A 59 -12.94 5.22 6.97
N LYS A 60 -12.08 5.63 7.91
CA LYS A 60 -12.33 6.79 8.80
C LYS A 60 -12.49 8.10 8.00
N GLU A 61 -11.82 8.23 6.86
CA GLU A 61 -11.91 9.39 5.99
C GLU A 61 -13.06 9.29 4.96
N GLY A 62 -13.82 8.19 4.98
CA GLY A 62 -14.98 7.94 4.13
C GLY A 62 -14.64 7.35 2.76
N PHE A 63 -13.42 6.83 2.57
CA PHE A 63 -12.95 6.19 1.36
C PHE A 63 -12.95 4.67 1.47
N SER A 64 -12.72 3.97 0.35
CA SER A 64 -12.70 2.50 0.28
C SER A 64 -11.35 1.97 -0.15
N VAL A 65 -10.90 0.88 0.48
CA VAL A 65 -9.67 0.17 0.09
C VAL A 65 -9.98 -0.82 -1.03
N VAL A 66 -9.22 -0.77 -2.12
CA VAL A 66 -9.26 -1.79 -3.17
C VAL A 66 -8.77 -3.12 -2.60
N LYS A 67 -9.56 -4.19 -2.79
CA LYS A 67 -9.26 -5.53 -2.25
C LYS A 67 -8.69 -6.50 -3.29
N ARG A 68 -8.86 -6.21 -4.57
CA ARG A 68 -8.42 -7.08 -5.67
C ARG A 68 -6.90 -7.12 -5.82
N TYR A 69 -6.23 -6.04 -5.53
CA TYR A 69 -4.78 -5.88 -5.60
C TYR A 69 -4.21 -5.66 -4.21
N ILE A 70 -3.09 -6.31 -3.94
CA ILE A 70 -2.49 -6.35 -2.61
C ILE A 70 -0.98 -6.24 -2.71
N GLY A 71 -0.34 -5.80 -1.65
CA GLY A 71 1.10 -5.82 -1.52
C GLY A 71 1.67 -7.23 -1.40
N HIS A 72 2.97 -7.34 -1.37
CA HIS A 72 3.70 -8.60 -1.48
C HIS A 72 5.08 -8.55 -0.81
N GLY A 73 5.71 -9.70 -0.62
CA GLY A 73 7.13 -9.78 -0.41
C GLY A 73 7.88 -9.28 -1.64
N VAL A 74 9.04 -8.70 -1.47
CA VAL A 74 9.91 -8.25 -2.56
C VAL A 74 11.38 -8.53 -2.22
N GLY A 75 12.15 -9.03 -3.18
CA GLY A 75 13.53 -9.40 -2.94
C GLY A 75 14.25 -9.75 -4.23
N HIS A 76 14.65 -10.99 -4.40
CA HIS A 76 15.23 -11.47 -5.66
C HIS A 76 14.21 -11.51 -6.79
N GLU A 77 12.95 -11.82 -6.46
CA GLU A 77 11.83 -11.67 -7.37
C GLU A 77 11.06 -10.38 -7.06
N LEU A 78 10.35 -9.87 -8.08
CA LEU A 78 9.49 -8.68 -7.88
C LEU A 78 8.36 -8.99 -6.92
N HIS A 79 7.74 -10.17 -7.05
CA HIS A 79 6.67 -10.64 -6.18
C HIS A 79 7.09 -11.91 -5.47
N GLU A 80 7.23 -11.83 -4.15
CA GLU A 80 7.53 -12.95 -3.26
C GLU A 80 6.46 -13.07 -2.17
N SER A 81 6.43 -14.20 -1.48
CA SER A 81 5.63 -14.35 -0.26
C SER A 81 6.22 -13.49 0.88
N PRO A 82 5.38 -13.02 1.81
CA PRO A 82 3.94 -13.23 1.91
C PRO A 82 3.12 -12.21 1.12
N ASP A 83 1.86 -12.52 0.84
CA ASP A 83 0.87 -11.52 0.45
C ASP A 83 0.68 -10.49 1.56
N VAL A 84 0.48 -9.21 1.20
CA VAL A 84 0.31 -8.07 2.12
C VAL A 84 -0.98 -7.31 1.78
N PRO A 85 -2.17 -7.85 2.12
CA PRO A 85 -3.42 -7.15 1.88
C PRO A 85 -3.48 -5.80 2.61
N ASN A 86 -4.07 -4.79 1.94
CA ASN A 86 -4.31 -3.47 2.51
C ASN A 86 -5.58 -3.43 3.39
N TYR A 87 -6.11 -4.57 3.75
CA TYR A 87 -7.29 -4.80 4.60
C TYR A 87 -7.08 -6.07 5.42
N GLY A 88 -7.87 -6.25 6.47
CA GLY A 88 -7.78 -7.49 7.22
C GLY A 88 -8.32 -7.42 8.63
N THR A 89 -8.04 -8.48 9.37
CA THR A 89 -8.40 -8.62 10.77
C THR A 89 -7.14 -8.64 11.63
N ALA A 90 -7.07 -7.79 12.62
CA ALA A 90 -5.97 -7.72 13.57
C ALA A 90 -5.69 -9.09 14.21
N GLY A 91 -4.41 -9.42 14.38
CA GLY A 91 -3.95 -10.68 14.93
C GLY A 91 -4.06 -11.89 14.00
N ARG A 92 -4.31 -11.71 12.71
CA ARG A 92 -4.44 -12.78 11.71
C ARG A 92 -3.34 -12.73 10.64
N GLY A 93 -3.17 -13.83 9.94
CA GLY A 93 -2.20 -13.96 8.83
C GLY A 93 -0.78 -14.29 9.28
N THR A 94 0.15 -14.16 8.34
CA THR A 94 1.57 -14.47 8.52
C THR A 94 2.19 -13.63 9.63
N ARG A 95 3.00 -14.26 10.50
CA ARG A 95 3.73 -13.56 11.55
C ARG A 95 4.88 -12.75 10.93
N LEU A 96 5.00 -11.52 11.35
CA LEU A 96 6.08 -10.60 10.95
C LEU A 96 7.37 -10.94 11.68
N CYS A 97 8.45 -11.09 10.92
CA CYS A 97 9.79 -11.40 11.42
C CYS A 97 10.82 -10.40 10.88
N ALA A 98 11.85 -10.13 11.68
CA ALA A 98 12.99 -9.35 11.19
C ALA A 98 13.64 -10.06 9.98
N GLY A 99 14.05 -9.27 8.99
CA GLY A 99 14.57 -9.72 7.70
C GLY A 99 13.55 -9.73 6.57
N MET A 100 12.26 -9.55 6.85
CA MET A 100 11.25 -9.42 5.80
C MET A 100 11.38 -8.10 5.06
N THR A 101 11.28 -8.16 3.74
CA THR A 101 11.18 -7.00 2.86
C THR A 101 9.84 -7.09 2.11
N LEU A 102 9.03 -6.05 2.22
CA LEU A 102 7.64 -6.07 1.78
C LEU A 102 7.33 -4.81 0.94
N ALA A 103 6.52 -4.95 -0.09
CA ALA A 103 5.80 -3.84 -0.71
C ALA A 103 4.49 -3.62 0.04
N ILE A 104 4.31 -2.43 0.58
CA ILE A 104 3.06 -1.96 1.18
C ILE A 104 2.49 -0.91 0.23
N GLU A 105 1.30 -1.16 -0.31
CA GLU A 105 0.81 -0.46 -1.48
C GLU A 105 -0.71 -0.20 -1.47
N PRO A 106 -1.22 0.57 -0.51
CA PRO A 106 -2.64 0.90 -0.50
C PRO A 106 -3.11 1.57 -1.79
N MET A 107 -4.15 1.01 -2.38
CA MET A 107 -4.96 1.59 -3.44
C MET A 107 -6.31 1.96 -2.85
N VAL A 108 -6.70 3.23 -3.00
CA VAL A 108 -7.86 3.82 -2.33
C VAL A 108 -8.78 4.49 -3.34
N ASN A 109 -10.08 4.19 -3.26
CA ASN A 109 -11.12 4.78 -4.10
C ASN A 109 -11.97 5.77 -3.28
N VAL A 110 -12.41 6.84 -3.94
CA VAL A 110 -13.42 7.76 -3.36
C VAL A 110 -14.75 7.05 -3.15
N GLY A 111 -15.15 6.21 -4.09
CA GLY A 111 -16.40 5.46 -4.06
C GLY A 111 -16.24 4.04 -3.52
N THR A 112 -16.74 3.06 -4.27
CA THR A 112 -16.69 1.64 -3.86
C THR A 112 -15.31 1.02 -4.04
N GLU A 113 -15.06 -0.08 -3.34
CA GLU A 113 -13.81 -0.85 -3.44
C GLU A 113 -13.64 -1.58 -4.79
N GLU A 114 -14.70 -1.64 -5.59
CA GLU A 114 -14.74 -2.44 -6.80
C GLU A 114 -13.97 -1.81 -7.96
N VAL A 115 -13.14 -2.63 -8.59
CA VAL A 115 -12.36 -2.27 -9.77
C VAL A 115 -12.51 -3.33 -10.86
N TYR A 116 -12.18 -2.95 -12.11
CA TYR A 116 -12.14 -3.85 -13.24
C TYR A 116 -10.95 -3.53 -14.15
N GLU A 117 -10.45 -4.55 -14.80
CA GLU A 117 -9.36 -4.46 -15.77
C GLU A 117 -9.93 -4.28 -17.18
N LEU A 118 -9.32 -3.41 -17.97
CA LEU A 118 -9.70 -3.21 -19.37
C LEU A 118 -9.18 -4.37 -20.25
N ALA A 119 -9.66 -4.39 -21.51
CA ALA A 119 -9.28 -5.42 -22.49
C ALA A 119 -7.80 -5.40 -22.88
N ASP A 120 -7.06 -4.36 -22.51
CA ASP A 120 -5.61 -4.28 -22.71
C ASP A 120 -4.81 -5.15 -21.71
N GLY A 121 -5.49 -5.76 -20.72
CA GLY A 121 -4.88 -6.60 -19.70
C GLY A 121 -3.95 -5.85 -18.72
N TRP A 122 -4.08 -4.53 -18.65
CA TRP A 122 -3.20 -3.69 -17.85
C TRP A 122 -3.94 -2.57 -17.11
N THR A 123 -4.75 -1.80 -17.81
CA THR A 123 -5.44 -0.65 -17.23
C THR A 123 -6.54 -1.07 -16.27
N VAL A 124 -6.46 -0.60 -15.03
CA VAL A 124 -7.49 -0.83 -14.00
C VAL A 124 -8.28 0.45 -13.76
N LYS A 125 -9.59 0.32 -13.71
CA LYS A 125 -10.52 1.42 -13.42
C LYS A 125 -11.46 1.07 -12.27
N THR A 126 -11.90 2.10 -11.54
CA THR A 126 -12.99 1.98 -10.57
C THR A 126 -14.30 1.68 -11.30
N ARG A 127 -15.12 0.80 -10.73
CA ARG A 127 -16.38 0.37 -11.36
C ARG A 127 -17.43 1.49 -11.40
N ASP A 128 -17.38 2.38 -10.42
CA ASP A 128 -18.28 3.53 -10.28
C ASP A 128 -17.74 4.82 -10.91
N SER A 129 -16.59 4.76 -11.59
CA SER A 129 -15.91 5.92 -12.19
C SER A 129 -15.43 6.97 -11.18
N SER A 130 -15.36 6.63 -9.89
CA SER A 130 -14.78 7.50 -8.87
C SER A 130 -13.27 7.62 -9.02
N LEU A 131 -12.67 8.64 -8.37
CA LEU A 131 -11.23 8.81 -8.32
C LEU A 131 -10.58 7.69 -7.52
N SER A 132 -9.36 7.32 -7.91
CA SER A 132 -8.51 6.37 -7.20
C SER A 132 -7.10 6.93 -7.03
N ALA A 133 -6.44 6.58 -5.94
CA ALA A 133 -5.05 6.90 -5.70
C ALA A 133 -4.28 5.67 -5.21
N HIS A 134 -2.99 5.66 -5.50
CA HIS A 134 -2.05 4.61 -5.11
C HIS A 134 -0.81 5.23 -4.48
N TYR A 135 -0.36 4.65 -3.38
CA TYR A 135 0.89 5.02 -2.72
C TYR A 135 1.62 3.77 -2.27
N GLU A 136 2.88 3.64 -2.62
CA GLU A 136 3.65 2.43 -2.37
C GLU A 136 5.09 2.72 -1.98
N ASN A 137 5.61 1.91 -1.08
CA ASN A 137 7.05 1.76 -0.84
C ASN A 137 7.41 0.32 -0.50
N THR A 138 8.65 -0.02 -0.85
CA THR A 138 9.34 -1.16 -0.27
C THR A 138 9.83 -0.82 1.12
N VAL A 139 9.53 -1.68 2.09
CA VAL A 139 9.91 -1.54 3.49
C VAL A 139 10.68 -2.78 3.96
N ALA A 140 11.71 -2.58 4.77
CA ALA A 140 12.44 -3.67 5.42
C ALA A 140 12.14 -3.66 6.92
N LEU A 141 11.67 -4.79 7.45
CA LEU A 141 11.46 -4.99 8.88
C LEU A 141 12.74 -5.53 9.52
N THR A 142 13.33 -4.77 10.43
CA THR A 142 14.54 -5.14 11.17
C THR A 142 14.23 -5.42 12.63
N SER A 143 15.22 -5.92 13.39
CA SER A 143 15.11 -6.02 14.86
C SER A 143 14.90 -4.68 15.54
N ASP A 144 15.39 -3.60 14.92
CA ASP A 144 15.44 -2.25 15.51
C ASP A 144 14.31 -1.35 15.01
N GLY A 145 13.48 -1.86 14.07
CA GLY A 145 12.34 -1.13 13.50
C GLY A 145 12.23 -1.28 11.99
N VAL A 146 11.50 -0.37 11.36
CA VAL A 146 11.20 -0.38 9.93
C VAL A 146 12.10 0.62 9.19
N ILE A 147 12.67 0.19 8.07
CA ILE A 147 13.37 1.04 7.11
C ILE A 147 12.51 1.12 5.85
N ILE A 148 12.16 2.31 5.42
CA ILE A 148 11.48 2.53 4.13
C ILE A 148 12.56 2.72 3.08
N THR A 149 12.84 1.70 2.29
CA THR A 149 14.01 1.64 1.40
C THR A 149 13.88 2.49 0.13
N THR A 150 12.65 2.77 -0.29
CA THR A 150 12.34 3.55 -1.51
C THR A 150 11.89 4.99 -1.23
N LEU A 151 11.94 5.42 0.03
CA LEU A 151 11.64 6.80 0.40
C LEU A 151 12.91 7.66 0.29
N VAL A 152 12.98 8.52 -0.72
CA VAL A 152 14.17 9.35 -1.01
C VAL A 152 14.23 10.59 -0.11
N ASP A 153 13.09 11.19 0.19
CA ASP A 153 12.93 12.21 1.23
C ASP A 153 11.50 12.22 1.77
N LYS A 154 11.27 12.92 2.90
CA LYS A 154 9.96 12.95 3.57
C LYS A 154 8.94 13.89 2.89
N SER A 155 9.29 14.56 1.81
CA SER A 155 8.47 15.55 1.11
C SER A 155 7.57 14.96 0.01
N TRP A 156 7.65 13.64 -0.24
CA TRP A 156 6.86 12.94 -1.28
C TRP A 156 5.95 11.87 -0.68
#